data_d72599149687626b75129d0ef3784017
#
_entry.id   d72599149687626b75129d0ef3784017
#
_cell.length_a   1.000
_cell.length_b   1.000
_cell.length_c   1.000
_cell.angle_alpha   90.00
_cell.angle_beta   90.00
_cell.angle_gamma   90.00
#
_symmetry.space_group_name_H-M   'P 1'
#
loop_
_entity.id
_entity.type
_entity.pdbx_description
1 polymer ?
#
loop_
_entity_poly.entity_id
_entity_poly.type
_entity_poly.pdbx_seq_one_letter_code
_entity_poly.pdbx_strand_id
1 'polypeptide(L)'
;SDDLKNMSEEERRLSLRENLTKQGMDRDLIDHLEGKLIDSEYKIAFSERPMDSEAFFSVQHEIGSLIVFANESHSAFGHLFAALDSAELKGEDLSKEAIQERAIHASQTVKLLLGAWARYEDEASDDEKRKLLKVRREWGSMAQSLMDDFTGGYDDAQ
;
A
#
# COMPACT_ATOMS: atom_id res chain seq x y z
N SER A 1 -2.02 10.02 21.92
CA SER A 1 -1.20 10.53 20.81
C SER A 1 -0.08 11.48 21.27
N ASP A 2 -0.10 12.06 22.47
CA ASP A 2 1.01 12.87 22.99
C ASP A 2 2.23 12.05 23.44
N ASP A 3 2.01 10.79 23.83
CA ASP A 3 3.09 9.89 24.26
C ASP A 3 4.08 9.58 23.13
N LEU A 4 3.62 9.57 21.89
CA LEU A 4 4.47 9.30 20.72
C LEU A 4 5.42 10.44 20.37
N LYS A 5 5.06 11.69 20.72
CA LYS A 5 5.90 12.86 20.45
C LYS A 5 7.15 12.93 21.32
N ASN A 6 7.14 12.25 22.46
CA ASN A 6 8.22 12.24 23.45
C ASN A 6 9.11 11.00 23.38
N MET A 7 8.80 10.04 22.52
CA MET A 7 9.61 8.83 22.35
C MET A 7 10.86 9.10 21.54
N SER A 8 12.01 8.58 22.02
CA SER A 8 13.24 8.57 21.23
C SER A 8 13.10 7.62 20.02
N GLU A 9 13.96 7.77 19.04
CA GLU A 9 14.01 6.88 17.88
C GLU A 9 14.21 5.42 18.31
N GLU A 10 15.09 5.18 19.27
CA GLU A 10 15.36 3.84 19.80
C GLU A 10 14.15 3.22 20.50
N GLU A 11 13.42 4.00 21.29
CA GLU A 11 12.17 3.57 21.91
C GLU A 11 11.09 3.25 20.86
N ARG A 12 11.00 4.03 19.80
CA ARG A 12 10.11 3.77 18.69
C ARG A 12 10.45 2.47 17.97
N ARG A 13 11.74 2.20 17.74
CA ARG A 13 12.22 0.93 17.14
C ARG A 13 11.84 -0.27 18.00
N LEU A 14 12.08 -0.21 19.29
CA LEU A 14 11.76 -1.29 20.22
C LEU A 14 10.26 -1.54 20.28
N SER A 15 9.44 -0.50 20.35
CA SER A 15 7.98 -0.60 20.37
C SER A 15 7.45 -1.23 19.07
N LEU A 16 7.95 -0.78 17.92
CA LEU A 16 7.56 -1.33 16.63
C LEU A 16 7.90 -2.82 16.54
N ARG A 17 9.14 -3.19 16.84
CA ARG A 17 9.59 -4.58 16.79
C ARG A 17 8.79 -5.49 17.73
N GLU A 18 8.54 -5.02 18.93
CA GLU A 18 7.74 -5.77 19.92
C GLU A 18 6.32 -6.01 19.41
N ASN A 19 5.65 -4.97 18.89
CA ASN A 19 4.30 -5.07 18.38
C ASN A 19 4.20 -6.02 17.18
N LEU A 20 5.11 -5.90 16.23
CA LEU A 20 5.10 -6.72 15.02
C LEU A 20 5.47 -8.18 15.34
N THR A 21 6.38 -8.41 16.29
CA THR A 21 6.71 -9.75 16.77
C THR A 21 5.52 -10.42 17.45
N LYS A 22 4.77 -9.69 18.27
CA LYS A 22 3.53 -10.19 18.91
C LYS A 22 2.46 -10.58 17.88
N GLN A 23 2.45 -9.93 16.72
CA GLN A 23 1.55 -10.25 15.62
C GLN A 23 2.00 -11.44 14.77
N GLY A 24 3.13 -12.04 15.09
CA GLY A 24 3.66 -13.21 14.39
C GLY A 24 4.39 -12.90 13.09
N MET A 25 4.79 -11.65 12.87
CA MET A 25 5.57 -11.28 11.68
C MET A 25 6.99 -11.82 11.77
N ASP A 26 7.55 -12.25 10.65
CA ASP A 26 8.90 -12.74 10.60
C ASP A 26 9.93 -11.59 10.72
N ARG A 27 11.19 -11.96 11.03
CA ARG A 27 12.25 -10.99 11.28
C ARG A 27 12.59 -10.15 10.06
N ASP A 28 12.61 -10.73 8.88
CA ASP A 28 12.97 -10.03 7.64
C ASP A 28 11.91 -8.98 7.29
N LEU A 29 10.63 -9.30 7.48
CA LEU A 29 9.54 -8.35 7.31
C LEU A 29 9.61 -7.22 8.33
N ILE A 30 9.89 -7.54 9.59
CA ILE A 30 10.06 -6.54 10.65
C ILE A 30 11.21 -5.59 10.32
N ASP A 31 12.36 -6.10 9.90
CA ASP A 31 13.53 -5.30 9.49
C ASP A 31 13.19 -4.38 8.32
N HIS A 32 12.46 -4.87 7.33
CA HIS A 32 11.99 -4.09 6.20
C HIS A 32 11.06 -2.94 6.61
N LEU A 33 10.06 -3.23 7.44
CA LEU A 33 9.10 -2.24 7.91
C LEU A 33 9.75 -1.20 8.83
N GLU A 34 10.67 -1.61 9.69
CA GLU A 34 11.45 -0.69 10.53
C GLU A 34 12.24 0.29 9.68
N GLY A 35 12.93 -0.18 8.65
CA GLY A 35 13.65 0.69 7.73
C GLY A 35 12.75 1.68 7.02
N LYS A 36 11.54 1.27 6.64
CA LYS A 36 10.57 2.15 5.96
C LYS A 36 9.90 3.16 6.90
N LEU A 37 9.59 2.78 8.12
CA LEU A 37 8.81 3.61 9.04
C LEU A 37 9.67 4.51 9.93
N ILE A 38 10.89 4.14 10.23
CA ILE A 38 11.79 4.86 11.13
C ILE A 38 12.91 5.56 10.38
N ASP A 39 13.57 4.85 9.46
CA ASP A 39 14.74 5.36 8.74
C ASP A 39 14.39 6.23 7.53
N SER A 40 13.14 6.20 7.07
CA SER A 40 12.66 7.04 5.99
C SER A 40 11.72 8.14 6.50
N GLU A 41 11.62 9.23 5.75
CA GLU A 41 10.67 10.31 6.03
C GLU A 41 9.21 9.90 5.74
N TYR A 42 9.01 8.75 5.09
CA TYR A 42 7.69 8.25 4.75
C TYR A 42 7.00 7.67 5.99
N LYS A 43 5.82 8.20 6.27
CA LYS A 43 4.95 7.70 7.34
C LYS A 43 4.04 6.57 6.89
N ILE A 44 4.24 6.05 5.69
CA ILE A 44 3.48 4.96 5.08
C ILE A 44 4.46 3.93 4.56
N ALA A 45 4.33 2.71 5.03
CA ALA A 45 5.04 1.56 4.49
C ALA A 45 4.06 0.61 3.79
N PHE A 46 4.54 -0.07 2.77
CA PHE A 46 3.77 -1.08 2.03
C PHE A 46 4.36 -2.46 2.25
N SER A 47 3.49 -3.41 2.43
CA SER A 47 3.82 -4.82 2.50
C SER A 47 2.67 -5.66 1.97
N GLU A 48 2.76 -6.94 2.11
CA GLU A 48 1.80 -7.90 1.60
C GLU A 48 1.62 -9.04 2.59
N ARG A 49 0.42 -9.58 2.65
CA ARG A 49 0.09 -10.77 3.43
C ARG A 49 -1.21 -11.40 2.92
N PRO A 50 -1.39 -12.72 3.10
CA PRO A 50 -2.69 -13.33 2.88
C PRO A 50 -3.68 -12.85 3.92
N MET A 51 -4.94 -12.67 3.52
CA MET A 51 -6.04 -12.28 4.41
C MET A 51 -7.23 -13.20 4.20
N ASP A 52 -7.92 -13.53 5.27
CA ASP A 52 -9.21 -14.21 5.24
C ASP A 52 -10.34 -13.18 5.05
N SER A 53 -10.29 -12.46 3.93
CA SER A 53 -11.18 -11.37 3.61
C SER A 53 -11.12 -11.09 2.10
N GLU A 54 -12.20 -10.56 1.54
CA GLU A 54 -12.26 -10.08 0.16
C GLU A 54 -11.70 -8.65 -0.02
N ALA A 55 -11.27 -8.01 1.08
CA ALA A 55 -10.65 -6.69 1.00
C ALA A 55 -9.36 -6.74 0.19
N PHE A 56 -9.14 -5.74 -0.67
CA PHE A 56 -7.93 -5.66 -1.49
C PHE A 56 -6.69 -5.31 -0.66
N PHE A 57 -6.86 -4.54 0.41
CA PHE A 57 -5.80 -4.17 1.33
C PHE A 57 -6.35 -3.93 2.74
N SER A 58 -5.46 -3.89 3.70
CA SER A 58 -5.75 -3.44 5.06
C SER A 58 -4.77 -2.36 5.50
N VAL A 59 -5.15 -1.59 6.50
CA VAL A 59 -4.33 -0.52 7.07
C VAL A 59 -4.11 -0.79 8.55
N GLN A 60 -2.87 -0.69 8.98
CA GLN A 60 -2.47 -0.85 10.36
C GLN A 60 -1.71 0.38 10.84
N HIS A 61 -2.02 0.87 12.04
CA HIS A 61 -1.30 1.95 12.69
C HIS A 61 -0.17 1.40 13.55
N GLU A 62 1.03 1.92 13.35
CA GLU A 62 2.18 1.61 14.20
C GLU A 62 3.01 2.87 14.45
N ILE A 63 3.23 3.20 15.72
CA ILE A 63 4.12 4.30 16.18
C ILE A 63 3.94 5.63 15.41
N GLY A 64 2.69 6.02 15.14
CA GLY A 64 2.37 7.26 14.41
C GLY A 64 2.51 7.17 12.90
N SER A 65 2.75 5.99 12.36
CA SER A 65 2.86 5.69 10.94
C SER A 65 1.82 4.67 10.50
N LEU A 66 1.69 4.46 9.21
CA LEU A 66 0.76 3.52 8.60
C LEU A 66 1.50 2.39 7.90
N ILE A 67 1.00 1.18 8.04
CA ILE A 67 1.38 0.05 7.19
C ILE A 67 0.17 -0.32 6.36
N VAL A 68 0.34 -0.32 5.04
CA VAL A 68 -0.66 -0.81 4.10
C VAL A 68 -0.25 -2.22 3.68
N PHE A 69 -1.08 -3.20 3.99
CA PHE A 69 -0.90 -4.59 3.57
C PHE A 69 -1.80 -4.89 2.38
N ALA A 70 -1.20 -5.17 1.23
CA ALA A 70 -1.92 -5.73 0.10
C ALA A 70 -2.33 -7.17 0.40
N ASN A 71 -3.53 -7.55 0.00
CA ASN A 71 -4.05 -8.89 0.22
C ASN A 71 -3.58 -9.85 -0.87
N GLU A 72 -2.62 -10.70 -0.56
CA GLU A 72 -2.11 -11.72 -1.49
C GLU A 72 -3.19 -12.71 -1.95
N SER A 73 -4.24 -12.91 -1.16
CA SER A 73 -5.35 -13.79 -1.49
C SER A 73 -6.37 -13.16 -2.44
N HIS A 74 -6.30 -11.84 -2.66
CA HIS A 74 -7.19 -11.14 -3.59
C HIS A 74 -6.73 -11.35 -5.03
N SER A 75 -7.67 -11.63 -5.94
CA SER A 75 -7.34 -11.93 -7.35
C SER A 75 -6.62 -10.81 -8.10
N ALA A 76 -6.79 -9.55 -7.69
CA ALA A 76 -6.08 -8.42 -8.27
C ALA A 76 -4.59 -8.34 -7.86
N PHE A 77 -4.18 -8.99 -6.77
CA PHE A 77 -2.81 -8.91 -6.26
C PHE A 77 -1.77 -9.40 -7.29
N GLY A 78 -1.99 -10.57 -7.87
CA GLY A 78 -1.05 -11.17 -8.84
C GLY A 78 -0.89 -10.33 -10.10
N HIS A 79 -1.96 -9.65 -10.55
CA HIS A 79 -1.94 -8.83 -11.76
C HIS A 79 -1.36 -7.43 -11.56
N LEU A 80 -1.29 -6.95 -10.32
CA LEU A 80 -0.74 -5.64 -9.99
C LEU A 80 0.61 -5.75 -9.29
N PHE A 81 0.61 -6.13 -8.03
CA PHE A 81 1.83 -6.06 -7.21
C PHE A 81 2.86 -7.12 -7.60
N ALA A 82 2.46 -8.38 -7.74
CA ALA A 82 3.38 -9.44 -8.12
C ALA A 82 3.89 -9.27 -9.57
N ALA A 83 3.00 -8.91 -10.50
CA ALA A 83 3.37 -8.77 -11.91
C ALA A 83 4.28 -7.56 -12.19
N LEU A 84 4.17 -6.50 -11.38
CA LEU A 84 4.93 -5.26 -11.53
C LEU A 84 6.00 -5.09 -10.45
N ASP A 85 6.29 -6.10 -9.67
CA ASP A 85 7.36 -6.05 -8.69
C ASP A 85 8.70 -5.74 -9.35
N SER A 86 9.37 -4.69 -8.86
CA SER A 86 10.60 -4.21 -9.49
C SER A 86 11.76 -5.21 -9.38
N ALA A 87 11.80 -6.02 -8.32
CA ALA A 87 12.81 -7.06 -8.16
C ALA A 87 12.62 -8.17 -9.20
N GLU A 88 11.38 -8.61 -9.44
CA GLU A 88 11.07 -9.58 -10.48
C GLU A 88 11.35 -9.04 -11.89
N LEU A 89 10.95 -7.80 -12.16
CA LEU A 89 11.18 -7.16 -13.45
C LEU A 89 12.67 -6.95 -13.78
N LYS A 90 13.50 -6.77 -12.76
CA LYS A 90 14.95 -6.63 -12.91
C LYS A 90 15.71 -7.95 -12.86
N GLY A 91 15.22 -8.90 -12.08
CA GLY A 91 15.88 -10.19 -11.82
C GLY A 91 15.63 -11.25 -12.89
N GLU A 92 14.54 -11.15 -13.64
CA GLU A 92 14.20 -12.07 -14.71
C GLU A 92 14.63 -11.51 -16.08
N ASP A 93 15.07 -12.41 -16.95
CA ASP A 93 15.36 -12.10 -18.36
C ASP A 93 14.05 -12.07 -19.16
N LEU A 94 13.25 -11.03 -18.91
CA LEU A 94 11.95 -10.86 -19.53
C LEU A 94 12.07 -10.21 -20.91
N SER A 95 11.35 -10.78 -21.89
CA SER A 95 11.20 -10.15 -23.19
C SER A 95 10.40 -8.85 -23.11
N LYS A 96 10.60 -7.96 -24.07
CA LYS A 96 9.82 -6.72 -24.21
C LYS A 96 8.33 -7.01 -24.26
N GLU A 97 7.93 -8.05 -24.99
CA GLU A 97 6.53 -8.47 -25.14
C GLU A 97 5.94 -8.94 -23.80
N ALA A 98 6.70 -9.69 -23.00
CA ALA A 98 6.27 -10.12 -21.67
C ALA A 98 6.05 -8.95 -20.71
N ILE A 99 6.93 -7.94 -20.74
CA ILE A 99 6.79 -6.72 -19.94
C ILE A 99 5.55 -5.92 -20.38
N GLN A 100 5.34 -5.77 -21.67
CA GLN A 100 4.17 -5.09 -22.23
C GLN A 100 2.87 -5.79 -21.83
N GLU A 101 2.82 -7.12 -21.87
CA GLU A 101 1.66 -7.91 -21.45
C GLU A 101 1.36 -7.71 -19.97
N ARG A 102 2.35 -7.73 -19.10
CA ARG A 102 2.19 -7.44 -17.66
C ARG A 102 1.63 -6.04 -17.43
N ALA A 103 2.14 -5.04 -18.15
CA ALA A 103 1.66 -3.66 -18.04
C ALA A 103 0.19 -3.51 -18.51
N ILE A 104 -0.18 -4.19 -19.59
CA ILE A 104 -1.56 -4.21 -20.09
C ILE A 104 -2.50 -4.85 -19.07
N HIS A 105 -2.14 -5.99 -18.51
CA HIS A 105 -2.92 -6.69 -17.48
C HIS A 105 -3.08 -5.83 -16.22
N ALA A 106 -2.02 -5.15 -15.79
CA ALA A 106 -2.08 -4.24 -14.65
C ALA A 106 -3.04 -3.07 -14.91
N SER A 107 -2.98 -2.47 -16.09
CA SER A 107 -3.90 -1.41 -16.49
C SER A 107 -5.37 -1.87 -16.50
N GLN A 108 -5.63 -3.05 -17.04
CA GLN A 108 -6.97 -3.65 -17.03
C GLN A 108 -7.45 -3.93 -15.61
N THR A 109 -6.57 -4.43 -14.74
CA THR A 109 -6.91 -4.71 -13.34
C THR A 109 -7.28 -3.45 -12.57
N VAL A 110 -6.54 -2.35 -12.76
CA VAL A 110 -6.91 -1.04 -12.18
C VAL A 110 -8.29 -0.60 -12.66
N LYS A 111 -8.58 -0.74 -13.97
CA LYS A 111 -9.90 -0.40 -14.52
C LYS A 111 -11.02 -1.25 -13.93
N LEU A 112 -10.77 -2.55 -13.68
CA LEU A 112 -11.74 -3.43 -13.02
C LEU A 112 -11.96 -3.05 -11.56
N LEU A 113 -10.93 -2.66 -10.82
CA LEU A 113 -11.07 -2.14 -9.45
C LEU A 113 -11.90 -0.86 -9.42
N LEU A 114 -11.66 0.07 -10.35
CA LEU A 114 -12.47 1.28 -10.48
C LEU A 114 -13.90 0.96 -10.91
N GLY A 115 -14.09 0.01 -11.81
CA GLY A 115 -15.41 -0.48 -12.23
C GLY A 115 -16.18 -1.12 -11.07
N ALA A 116 -15.53 -1.89 -10.24
CA ALA A 116 -16.12 -2.48 -9.03
C ALA A 116 -16.57 -1.39 -8.05
N TRP A 117 -15.76 -0.36 -7.86
CA TRP A 117 -16.15 0.81 -7.06
C TRP A 117 -17.38 1.52 -7.66
N ALA A 118 -17.35 1.77 -8.97
CA ALA A 118 -18.45 2.45 -9.65
C ALA A 118 -19.78 1.68 -9.52
N ARG A 119 -19.73 0.35 -9.63
CA ARG A 119 -20.89 -0.51 -9.42
C ARG A 119 -21.38 -0.47 -7.97
N TYR A 120 -20.47 -0.55 -7.02
CA TYR A 120 -20.80 -0.44 -5.59
C TYR A 120 -21.52 0.89 -5.28
N GLU A 121 -20.99 2.00 -5.81
CA GLU A 121 -21.57 3.33 -5.66
C GLU A 121 -22.94 3.44 -6.36
N ASP A 122 -23.08 2.85 -7.53
CA ASP A 122 -24.36 2.88 -8.30
C ASP A 122 -25.49 2.12 -7.59
N GLU A 123 -25.16 1.02 -6.93
CA GLU A 123 -26.11 0.20 -6.16
C GLU A 123 -26.45 0.78 -4.77
N ALA A 124 -25.73 1.80 -4.33
CA ALA A 124 -25.97 2.45 -3.03
C ALA A 124 -27.20 3.34 -3.02
N SER A 125 -27.75 3.61 -1.84
CA SER A 125 -28.82 4.60 -1.65
C SER A 125 -28.34 6.02 -1.98
N ASP A 126 -29.27 6.97 -2.24
CA ASP A 126 -28.91 8.36 -2.54
C ASP A 126 -28.08 9.02 -1.43
N ASP A 127 -28.37 8.72 -0.17
CA ASP A 127 -27.61 9.25 0.97
C ASP A 127 -26.18 8.65 1.01
N GLU A 128 -26.05 7.37 0.74
CA GLU A 128 -24.75 6.70 0.66
C GLU A 128 -23.93 7.20 -0.54
N LYS A 129 -24.57 7.41 -1.71
CA LYS A 129 -23.91 8.00 -2.89
C LYS A 129 -23.27 9.35 -2.59
N ARG A 130 -23.95 10.20 -1.83
CA ARG A 130 -23.39 11.49 -1.41
C ARG A 130 -22.17 11.33 -0.53
N LYS A 131 -22.19 10.38 0.40
CA LYS A 131 -21.04 10.06 1.27
C LYS A 131 -19.87 9.50 0.44
N LEU A 132 -20.15 8.56 -0.46
CA LEU A 132 -19.13 7.95 -1.33
C LEU A 132 -18.50 8.99 -2.28
N LEU A 133 -19.28 9.94 -2.79
CA LEU A 133 -18.74 11.04 -3.59
C LEU A 133 -17.75 11.90 -2.78
N LYS A 134 -18.09 12.19 -1.53
CA LYS A 134 -17.18 12.90 -0.61
C LYS A 134 -15.88 12.10 -0.38
N VAL A 135 -16.01 10.81 -0.10
CA VAL A 135 -14.85 9.90 0.07
C VAL A 135 -13.96 9.90 -1.17
N ARG A 136 -14.52 9.79 -2.38
CA ARG A 136 -13.74 9.83 -3.63
C ARG A 136 -12.96 11.15 -3.79
N ARG A 137 -13.58 12.27 -3.44
CA ARG A 137 -12.93 13.59 -3.53
C ARG A 137 -11.78 13.72 -2.53
N GLU A 138 -12.04 13.36 -1.28
CA GLU A 138 -11.03 13.43 -0.21
C GLU A 138 -9.86 12.49 -0.46
N TRP A 139 -10.15 11.25 -0.85
CA TRP A 139 -9.13 10.28 -1.23
C TRP A 139 -8.32 10.74 -2.46
N GLY A 140 -9.00 11.25 -3.49
CA GLY A 140 -8.34 11.79 -4.67
C GLY A 140 -7.42 12.96 -4.34
N SER A 141 -7.83 13.85 -3.42
CA SER A 141 -6.99 14.95 -2.95
C SER A 141 -5.75 14.47 -2.20
N MET A 142 -5.90 13.48 -1.33
CA MET A 142 -4.77 12.86 -0.63
C MET A 142 -3.81 12.17 -1.60
N ALA A 143 -4.35 11.42 -2.56
CA ALA A 143 -3.55 10.76 -3.58
C ALA A 143 -2.76 11.77 -4.44
N GLN A 144 -3.37 12.89 -4.80
CA GLN A 144 -2.69 13.96 -5.54
C GLN A 144 -1.50 14.51 -4.75
N SER A 145 -1.68 14.78 -3.46
CA SER A 145 -0.61 15.29 -2.59
C SER A 145 0.53 14.29 -2.46
N LEU A 146 0.22 13.00 -2.26
CA LEU A 146 1.23 11.94 -2.17
C LEU A 146 2.00 11.76 -3.49
N MET A 147 1.32 11.86 -4.63
CA MET A 147 1.96 11.75 -5.95
C MET A 147 2.86 12.96 -6.25
N ASP A 148 2.44 14.16 -5.87
CA ASP A 148 3.26 15.37 -6.03
C ASP A 148 4.53 15.29 -5.19
N ASP A 149 4.45 14.82 -3.95
CA ASP A 149 5.61 14.60 -3.07
C ASP A 149 6.51 13.48 -3.61
N PHE A 150 5.93 12.40 -4.13
CA PHE A 150 6.64 11.25 -4.66
C PHE A 150 7.38 11.57 -5.97
N THR A 151 6.80 12.36 -6.87
CA THR A 151 7.48 12.76 -8.11
C THR A 151 8.72 13.62 -7.86
N GLY A 152 8.76 14.38 -6.75
CA GLY A 152 9.94 15.10 -6.30
C GLY A 152 11.08 14.20 -5.81
N GLY A 153 10.79 12.97 -5.34
CA GLY A 153 11.77 11.99 -4.86
C GLY A 153 12.23 10.97 -5.91
N TYR A 154 11.56 10.89 -7.05
CA TYR A 154 11.86 9.90 -8.08
C TYR A 154 13.17 10.19 -8.84
N ASP A 155 13.56 11.45 -8.95
CA ASP A 155 14.79 11.90 -9.60
C ASP A 155 16.04 11.61 -8.74
N ASP A 156 15.89 11.43 -7.43
CA ASP A 156 16.99 11.16 -6.50
C ASP A 156 17.30 9.65 -6.34
N ALA A 157 16.46 8.76 -6.90
CA ALA A 157 16.60 7.31 -6.78
C ALA A 157 17.29 6.65 -8.00
N GLN A 158 17.80 7.43 -8.94
CA GLN A 158 18.63 6.97 -10.07
C GLN A 158 20.11 7.03 -9.66
#